data_bdbd71ed38ec8603a1121acc968569e3
#
_entry.id   bdbd71ed38ec8603a1121acc968569e3
#
_cell.length_a   1.000
_cell.length_b   1.000
_cell.length_c   1.000
_cell.angle_alpha   90.00
_cell.angle_beta   90.00
_cell.angle_gamma   90.00
#
_symmetry.space_group_name_H-M   'P 1'
#
loop_
_entity.id
_entity.type
_entity.pdbx_description
1 polymer ?
#
loop_
_entity_poly.entity_id
_entity_poly.type
_entity_poly.pdbx_seq_one_letter_code
_entity_poly.pdbx_strand_id
1 'polypeptide(L)'
;RYKSHAMPLGWLLPNDGYGAGYGQTETLDGNIANLKSLGDYARQNGVEIGLWTQSDLHPKEGVSALLQRDIVKEVRDAGVRVLKTDVAWVGAGYSFGLNGVADVGRIMPYYGNDARPFIISLDGWAGTQRYAGIWSGNQTGGVWEYIRFHIPTYIGSGLSGQPNICSDIDG
;
A
#
# COMPACT_ATOMS: atom_id res chain seq x y z
N ARG A 1 15.08 -16.90 2.25
CA ARG A 1 14.18 -17.73 3.08
C ARG A 1 12.99 -18.24 2.24
N TYR A 2 12.18 -17.37 1.61
CA TYR A 2 11.04 -17.81 0.78
C TYR A 2 11.44 -18.81 -0.30
N LYS A 3 12.49 -18.51 -1.08
CA LYS A 3 13.00 -19.42 -2.13
C LYS A 3 13.44 -20.78 -1.58
N SER A 4 14.08 -20.82 -0.42
CA SER A 4 14.55 -22.07 0.20
C SER A 4 13.42 -22.96 0.69
N HIS A 5 12.21 -22.42 0.85
CA HIS A 5 11.00 -23.16 1.22
C HIS A 5 10.01 -23.33 0.07
N ALA A 6 10.43 -23.04 -1.18
CA ALA A 6 9.57 -23.07 -2.36
C ALA A 6 8.28 -22.22 -2.21
N MET A 7 8.34 -21.16 -1.42
CA MET A 7 7.21 -20.24 -1.22
C MET A 7 7.27 -19.12 -2.27
N PRO A 8 6.15 -18.80 -2.91
CA PRO A 8 6.11 -17.67 -3.83
C PRO A 8 6.28 -16.35 -3.07
N LEU A 9 7.01 -15.42 -3.68
CA LEU A 9 7.13 -14.04 -3.22
C LEU A 9 7.01 -13.14 -4.44
N GLY A 10 5.85 -12.51 -4.61
CA GLY A 10 5.59 -11.61 -5.73
C GLY A 10 5.84 -10.15 -5.42
N TRP A 11 5.64 -9.76 -4.18
CA TRP A 11 5.89 -8.39 -3.73
C TRP A 11 6.23 -8.33 -2.24
N LEU A 12 6.88 -7.26 -1.85
CA LEU A 12 7.22 -6.92 -0.47
C LEU A 12 6.83 -5.48 -0.20
N LEU A 13 6.12 -5.24 0.87
CA LEU A 13 5.69 -3.91 1.30
C LEU A 13 6.25 -3.61 2.69
N PRO A 14 7.32 -2.81 2.81
CA PRO A 14 7.71 -2.22 4.09
C PRO A 14 6.59 -1.34 4.62
N ASN A 15 6.08 -1.66 5.80
CA ASN A 15 5.01 -0.90 6.42
C ASN A 15 5.54 0.40 7.02
N ASP A 16 4.64 1.37 7.27
CA ASP A 16 4.93 2.67 7.87
C ASP A 16 5.95 3.54 7.11
N GLY A 17 6.20 3.24 5.84
CA GLY A 17 6.95 4.05 4.92
C GLY A 17 8.33 4.47 5.41
N TYR A 18 8.42 5.55 6.13
CA TYR A 18 9.67 6.13 6.60
C TYR A 18 10.42 5.27 7.61
N GLY A 19 9.71 4.66 8.54
CA GLY A 19 10.29 3.78 9.53
C GLY A 19 10.93 2.54 8.92
N ALA A 20 10.57 2.19 7.71
CA ALA A 20 11.16 1.08 6.98
C ALA A 20 12.62 1.31 6.58
N GLY A 21 13.10 2.55 6.64
CA GLY A 21 14.50 2.85 6.46
C GLY A 21 15.07 2.39 5.12
N TYR A 22 14.34 2.57 4.03
CA TYR A 22 14.86 2.23 2.69
C TYR A 22 16.02 3.15 2.28
N GLY A 23 16.97 3.34 3.22
CA GLY A 23 18.15 4.16 3.03
C GLY A 23 17.83 5.64 3.03
N GLN A 24 17.10 6.11 4.05
CA GLN A 24 16.82 7.53 4.23
C GLN A 24 18.11 8.35 4.22
N THR A 25 18.09 9.41 3.44
CA THR A 25 19.15 10.40 3.33
C THR A 25 18.63 11.76 3.79
N GLU A 26 19.50 12.77 3.75
CA GLU A 26 19.10 14.14 4.10
C GLU A 26 18.23 14.82 3.02
N THR A 27 18.07 14.18 1.85
CA THR A 27 17.33 14.75 0.73
C THR A 27 16.25 13.81 0.22
N LEU A 28 15.15 14.37 -0.26
CA LEU A 28 14.08 13.60 -0.88
C LEU A 28 14.57 12.85 -2.14
N ASP A 29 15.35 13.51 -3.00
CA ASP A 29 15.87 12.89 -4.22
C ASP A 29 16.83 11.73 -3.91
N GLY A 30 17.63 11.85 -2.85
CA GLY A 30 18.45 10.75 -2.34
C GLY A 30 17.61 9.56 -1.88
N ASN A 31 16.52 9.82 -1.19
CA ASN A 31 15.59 8.77 -0.76
C ASN A 31 14.95 8.06 -1.96
N ILE A 32 14.52 8.81 -2.97
CA ILE A 32 13.96 8.24 -4.21
C ILE A 32 15.01 7.40 -4.95
N ALA A 33 16.25 7.85 -5.03
CA ALA A 33 17.33 7.11 -5.68
C ALA A 33 17.63 5.77 -4.96
N ASN A 34 17.65 5.79 -3.62
CA ASN A 34 17.84 4.57 -2.83
C ASN A 34 16.66 3.59 -2.98
N LEU A 35 15.45 4.11 -2.96
CA LEU A 35 14.25 3.31 -3.19
C LEU A 35 14.25 2.68 -4.59
N LYS A 36 14.67 3.44 -5.61
CA LYS A 36 14.84 2.92 -6.97
C LYS A 36 15.83 1.76 -7.01
N SER A 37 16.98 1.92 -6.38
CA SER A 37 18.00 0.86 -6.31
C SER A 37 17.46 -0.42 -5.66
N LEU A 38 16.69 -0.29 -4.58
CA LEU A 38 16.02 -1.40 -3.94
C LEU A 38 14.98 -2.04 -4.86
N GLY A 39 14.16 -1.23 -5.53
CA GLY A 39 13.14 -1.70 -6.47
C GLY A 39 13.72 -2.45 -7.66
N ASP A 40 14.81 -1.93 -8.22
CA ASP A 40 15.52 -2.57 -9.33
C ASP A 40 16.12 -3.93 -8.92
N TYR A 41 16.74 -3.98 -7.74
CA TYR A 41 17.25 -5.23 -7.18
C TYR A 41 16.13 -6.25 -6.93
N ALA A 42 15.02 -5.80 -6.36
CA ALA A 42 13.87 -6.67 -6.08
C ALA A 42 13.30 -7.26 -7.38
N ARG A 43 13.10 -6.44 -8.43
CA ARG A 43 12.59 -6.88 -9.73
C ARG A 43 13.50 -7.88 -10.41
N GLN A 44 14.82 -7.71 -10.32
CA GLN A 44 15.79 -8.72 -10.81
C GLN A 44 15.61 -10.09 -10.14
N ASN A 45 15.04 -10.10 -8.94
CA ASN A 45 14.71 -11.29 -8.19
C ASN A 45 13.23 -11.73 -8.30
N GLY A 46 12.45 -11.12 -9.19
CA GLY A 46 11.04 -11.42 -9.41
C GLY A 46 10.11 -10.90 -8.31
N VAL A 47 10.52 -9.84 -7.60
CA VAL A 47 9.75 -9.24 -6.50
C VAL A 47 9.49 -7.77 -6.79
N GLU A 48 8.26 -7.33 -6.65
CA GLU A 48 7.88 -5.92 -6.71
C GLU A 48 7.95 -5.28 -5.32
N ILE A 49 8.22 -3.98 -5.28
CA ILE A 49 8.20 -3.21 -4.03
C ILE A 49 6.88 -2.45 -3.91
N GLY A 50 6.30 -2.56 -2.74
CA GLY A 50 5.20 -1.74 -2.29
C GLY A 50 5.61 -0.82 -1.15
N LEU A 51 4.80 0.20 -0.88
CA LEU A 51 4.98 1.09 0.27
C LEU A 51 3.63 1.42 0.91
N TRP A 52 3.67 1.60 2.22
CA TRP A 52 2.63 2.33 2.93
C TRP A 52 2.59 3.76 2.42
N THR A 53 1.42 4.28 2.12
CA THR A 53 1.26 5.62 1.54
C THR A 53 0.48 6.55 2.47
N GLN A 54 0.61 7.83 2.24
CA GLN A 54 -0.08 8.90 2.96
C GLN A 54 -1.06 9.63 2.04
N SER A 55 -1.96 10.42 2.64
CA SER A 55 -2.98 11.17 1.90
C SER A 55 -2.41 12.26 1.00
N ASP A 56 -1.29 12.85 1.39
CA ASP A 56 -0.60 13.84 0.57
C ASP A 56 0.36 13.15 -0.40
N LEU A 57 0.01 13.17 -1.67
CA LEU A 57 0.79 12.50 -2.71
C LEU A 57 2.04 13.28 -3.12
N HIS A 58 2.12 14.55 -2.74
CA HIS A 58 3.22 15.46 -3.05
C HIS A 58 3.91 15.98 -1.79
N PRO A 59 5.18 16.39 -1.89
CA PRO A 59 5.90 16.98 -0.77
C PRO A 59 5.23 18.24 -0.24
N LYS A 60 5.28 18.43 1.06
CA LYS A 60 4.80 19.64 1.74
C LYS A 60 5.96 20.59 2.04
N GLU A 61 5.77 21.87 1.78
CA GLU A 61 6.71 22.91 2.21
C GLU A 61 6.84 22.96 3.74
N GLY A 62 8.02 23.27 4.22
CA GLY A 62 8.31 23.41 5.64
C GLY A 62 8.44 22.11 6.43
N VAL A 63 8.25 20.97 5.81
CA VAL A 63 8.47 19.66 6.44
C VAL A 63 9.92 19.22 6.20
N SER A 64 10.56 18.67 7.22
CA SER A 64 11.91 18.08 7.09
C SER A 64 11.98 17.06 5.97
N ALA A 65 13.05 17.07 5.20
CA ALA A 65 13.29 16.10 4.11
C ALA A 65 13.19 14.63 4.57
N LEU A 66 13.54 14.35 5.82
CA LEU A 66 13.39 13.02 6.42
C LEU A 66 11.92 12.58 6.57
N LEU A 67 10.99 13.52 6.64
CA LEU A 67 9.56 13.26 6.81
C LEU A 67 8.75 13.53 5.54
N GLN A 68 9.38 14.13 4.53
CA GLN A 68 8.73 14.38 3.24
C GLN A 68 8.65 13.10 2.42
N ARG A 69 7.55 12.99 1.68
CA ARG A 69 7.39 11.97 0.65
C ARG A 69 6.85 12.58 -0.62
N ASP A 70 7.27 12.00 -1.73
CA ASP A 70 6.68 12.24 -3.04
C ASP A 70 6.19 10.91 -3.60
N ILE A 71 4.94 10.58 -3.31
CA ILE A 71 4.34 9.30 -3.70
C ILE A 71 4.32 9.16 -5.23
N VAL A 72 4.14 10.27 -5.94
CA VAL A 72 4.17 10.28 -7.40
C VAL A 72 5.56 9.89 -7.93
N LYS A 73 6.63 10.45 -7.36
CA LYS A 73 8.00 10.06 -7.73
C LYS A 73 8.34 8.64 -7.28
N GLU A 74 7.87 8.20 -6.13
CA GLU A 74 8.05 6.81 -5.68
C GLU A 74 7.50 5.81 -6.71
N VAL A 75 6.34 6.10 -7.27
CA VAL A 75 5.74 5.26 -8.32
C VAL A 75 6.46 5.43 -9.65
N ARG A 76 6.66 6.66 -10.11
CA ARG A 76 7.19 6.97 -11.43
C ARG A 76 8.69 6.66 -11.55
N ASP A 77 9.48 7.17 -10.62
CA ASP A 77 10.93 7.18 -10.73
C ASP A 77 11.57 5.98 -10.02
N ALA A 78 11.06 5.59 -8.85
CA ALA A 78 11.54 4.43 -8.11
C ALA A 78 10.81 3.12 -8.47
N GLY A 79 9.67 3.21 -9.15
CA GLY A 79 8.95 2.04 -9.66
C GLY A 79 8.21 1.25 -8.60
N VAL A 80 7.68 1.91 -7.58
CA VAL A 80 6.78 1.30 -6.60
C VAL A 80 5.51 0.81 -7.31
N ARG A 81 5.07 -0.42 -7.02
CA ARG A 81 3.96 -1.09 -7.69
C ARG A 81 2.77 -1.40 -6.79
N VAL A 82 2.99 -1.45 -5.49
CA VAL A 82 1.97 -1.77 -4.50
C VAL A 82 1.86 -0.60 -3.52
N LEU A 83 0.66 -0.11 -3.28
CA LEU A 83 0.43 0.99 -2.34
C LEU A 83 -0.60 0.55 -1.29
N LYS A 84 -0.26 0.72 -0.02
CA LYS A 84 -1.16 0.49 1.10
C LYS A 84 -1.67 1.83 1.62
N THR A 85 -2.98 2.04 1.53
CA THR A 85 -3.65 3.18 2.16
C THR A 85 -4.14 2.76 3.54
N ASP A 86 -3.88 3.60 4.54
CA ASP A 86 -4.14 3.28 5.94
C ASP A 86 -4.93 4.41 6.61
N VAL A 87 -4.77 4.58 7.91
CA VAL A 87 -5.50 5.53 8.76
C VAL A 87 -5.58 6.97 8.23
N ALA A 88 -4.62 7.40 7.44
CA ALA A 88 -4.65 8.71 6.78
C ALA A 88 -5.84 8.89 5.83
N TRP A 89 -6.48 7.82 5.42
CA TRP A 89 -7.61 7.78 4.50
C TRP A 89 -8.94 7.57 5.21
N VAL A 90 -8.89 7.27 6.51
CA VAL A 90 -10.05 7.18 7.39
C VAL A 90 -10.38 8.58 7.86
N GLY A 91 -11.44 9.17 7.37
CA GLY A 91 -11.76 10.56 7.69
C GLY A 91 -13.19 10.92 7.42
N ALA A 92 -13.42 12.12 6.94
CA ALA A 92 -14.70 12.82 6.87
C ALA A 92 -15.78 12.19 5.96
N GLY A 93 -15.90 10.87 6.00
CA GLY A 93 -16.98 10.13 5.37
C GLY A 93 -16.65 9.58 3.99
N TYR A 94 -17.67 9.06 3.35
CA TYR A 94 -17.62 8.30 2.11
C TYR A 94 -16.80 8.96 0.98
N SER A 95 -17.08 10.23 0.71
CA SER A 95 -16.42 10.91 -0.42
C SER A 95 -14.93 11.11 -0.20
N PHE A 96 -14.52 11.33 1.04
CA PHE A 96 -13.10 11.50 1.38
C PHE A 96 -12.32 10.20 1.14
N GLY A 97 -12.75 9.09 1.74
CA GLY A 97 -12.07 7.80 1.61
C GLY A 97 -12.03 7.31 0.16
N LEU A 98 -13.18 7.29 -0.51
CA LEU A 98 -13.26 6.80 -1.88
C LEU A 98 -12.44 7.65 -2.86
N ASN A 99 -12.51 8.98 -2.76
CA ASN A 99 -11.73 9.87 -3.62
C ASN A 99 -10.22 9.71 -3.37
N GLY A 100 -9.81 9.59 -2.12
CA GLY A 100 -8.41 9.36 -1.78
C GLY A 100 -7.86 8.08 -2.41
N VAL A 101 -8.56 6.96 -2.28
CA VAL A 101 -8.16 5.70 -2.93
C VAL A 101 -8.16 5.81 -4.45
N ALA A 102 -9.13 6.51 -5.03
CA ALA A 102 -9.19 6.75 -6.47
C ALA A 102 -8.01 7.60 -6.96
N ASP A 103 -7.58 8.61 -6.20
CA ASP A 103 -6.43 9.46 -6.54
C ASP A 103 -5.13 8.65 -6.53
N VAL A 104 -4.93 7.80 -5.53
CA VAL A 104 -3.81 6.83 -5.52
C VAL A 104 -3.90 5.90 -6.74
N GLY A 105 -5.07 5.42 -7.08
CA GLY A 105 -5.28 4.58 -8.26
C GLY A 105 -4.88 5.27 -9.56
N ARG A 106 -5.11 6.57 -9.66
CA ARG A 106 -4.80 7.37 -10.87
C ARG A 106 -3.30 7.55 -11.11
N ILE A 107 -2.48 7.63 -10.07
CA ILE A 107 -1.04 7.81 -10.28
C ILE A 107 -0.37 6.54 -10.81
N MET A 108 -0.88 5.35 -10.52
CA MET A 108 -0.31 4.10 -10.98
C MET A 108 -0.32 3.94 -12.51
N PRO A 109 -1.43 4.17 -13.24
CA PRO A 109 -1.43 4.14 -14.71
C PRO A 109 -0.57 5.21 -15.35
N TYR A 110 -0.49 6.42 -14.76
CA TYR A 110 0.25 7.54 -15.31
C TYR A 110 1.76 7.45 -15.12
N TYR A 111 2.18 6.93 -13.97
CA TYR A 111 3.57 7.02 -13.55
C TYR A 111 4.22 5.63 -13.36
N GLY A 112 3.46 4.59 -13.48
CA GLY A 112 3.87 3.23 -13.12
C GLY A 112 4.40 2.38 -14.28
N ASN A 113 4.81 2.94 -15.41
CA ASN A 113 5.37 2.18 -16.55
C ASN A 113 4.52 0.94 -16.91
N ASP A 114 3.26 1.14 -17.24
CA ASP A 114 2.26 0.10 -17.58
C ASP A 114 1.88 -0.86 -16.45
N ALA A 115 2.28 -0.58 -15.22
CA ALA A 115 1.84 -1.37 -14.08
C ALA A 115 0.36 -1.14 -13.78
N ARG A 116 -0.36 -2.22 -13.54
CA ARG A 116 -1.70 -2.12 -13.00
C ARG A 116 -1.64 -1.60 -11.56
N PRO A 117 -2.56 -0.75 -11.13
CA PRO A 117 -2.69 -0.40 -9.73
C PRO A 117 -2.89 -1.66 -8.88
N PHE A 118 -2.07 -1.81 -7.86
CA PHE A 118 -2.31 -2.79 -6.82
C PHE A 118 -2.32 -2.03 -5.49
N ILE A 119 -3.52 -1.77 -5.01
CA ILE A 119 -3.76 -0.97 -3.82
C ILE A 119 -4.44 -1.84 -2.78
N ILE A 120 -3.95 -1.76 -1.56
CA ILE A 120 -4.56 -2.37 -0.39
C ILE A 120 -5.11 -1.22 0.46
N SER A 121 -6.40 -1.21 0.73
CA SER A 121 -7.06 -0.12 1.43
C SER A 121 -7.84 -0.59 2.64
N LEU A 122 -7.85 0.24 3.66
CA LEU A 122 -8.72 0.11 4.83
C LEU A 122 -10.14 0.62 4.52
N ASP A 123 -10.29 1.49 3.52
CA ASP A 123 -11.57 2.04 3.11
C ASP A 123 -12.38 1.04 2.27
N GLY A 124 -13.45 0.52 2.84
CA GLY A 124 -14.35 -0.45 2.21
C GLY A 124 -15.68 0.13 1.72
N TRP A 125 -15.74 1.41 1.35
CA TRP A 125 -16.94 2.03 0.81
C TRP A 125 -17.37 1.42 -0.52
N ALA A 126 -18.67 1.46 -0.81
CA ALA A 126 -19.19 1.03 -2.10
C ALA A 126 -18.50 1.79 -3.24
N GLY A 127 -17.86 1.07 -4.15
CA GLY A 127 -17.04 1.64 -5.22
C GLY A 127 -15.54 1.47 -5.03
N THR A 128 -15.06 1.22 -3.81
CA THR A 128 -13.62 0.99 -3.54
C THR A 128 -13.07 -0.19 -4.31
N GLN A 129 -13.87 -1.23 -4.56
CA GLN A 129 -13.47 -2.41 -5.35
C GLN A 129 -13.00 -2.09 -6.77
N ARG A 130 -13.29 -0.89 -7.27
CA ARG A 130 -12.81 -0.43 -8.59
C ARG A 130 -11.32 -0.08 -8.57
N TYR A 131 -10.76 0.18 -7.39
CA TYR A 131 -9.42 0.73 -7.22
C TYR A 131 -8.52 -0.16 -6.36
N ALA A 132 -9.09 -0.82 -5.35
CA ALA A 132 -8.31 -1.48 -4.32
C ALA A 132 -8.91 -2.83 -3.88
N GLY A 133 -8.05 -3.72 -3.39
CA GLY A 133 -8.43 -4.77 -2.46
C GLY A 133 -8.59 -4.18 -1.07
N ILE A 134 -9.41 -4.83 -0.25
CA ILE A 134 -9.74 -4.36 1.09
C ILE A 134 -8.98 -5.19 2.12
N TRP A 135 -8.44 -4.49 3.08
CA TRP A 135 -7.84 -5.07 4.27
C TRP A 135 -8.72 -4.72 5.48
N SER A 136 -8.98 -5.70 6.32
CA SER A 136 -9.94 -5.55 7.42
C SER A 136 -9.45 -4.68 8.59
N GLY A 137 -8.27 -4.13 8.51
CA GLY A 137 -7.65 -3.31 9.55
C GLY A 137 -6.77 -4.13 10.50
N ASN A 138 -6.17 -3.44 11.45
CA ASN A 138 -5.37 -4.06 12.50
C ASN A 138 -6.26 -4.87 13.43
N GLN A 139 -5.87 -6.10 13.71
CA GLN A 139 -6.49 -6.94 14.72
C GLN A 139 -5.52 -7.14 15.89
N THR A 140 -6.07 -7.28 17.07
CA THR A 140 -5.28 -7.77 18.20
C THR A 140 -5.09 -9.27 18.01
N GLY A 141 -3.89 -9.68 17.62
CA GLY A 141 -3.60 -11.01 17.12
C GLY A 141 -3.92 -12.17 18.06
N GLY A 142 -3.97 -13.36 17.49
CA GLY A 142 -3.90 -14.62 18.20
C GLY A 142 -5.16 -15.13 18.86
N VAL A 143 -6.34 -14.54 18.61
CA VAL A 143 -7.59 -15.02 19.22
C VAL A 143 -8.58 -15.57 18.19
N TRP A 144 -9.25 -16.67 18.53
CA TRP A 144 -10.18 -17.36 17.66
C TRP A 144 -11.42 -16.52 17.29
N GLU A 145 -11.77 -15.55 18.10
CA GLU A 145 -12.88 -14.63 17.88
C GLU A 145 -12.69 -13.84 16.59
N TYR A 146 -11.48 -13.44 16.25
CA TYR A 146 -11.21 -12.75 14.98
C TYR A 146 -11.44 -13.65 13.78
N ILE A 147 -11.01 -14.91 13.84
CA ILE A 147 -11.27 -15.86 12.75
C ILE A 147 -12.77 -16.06 12.57
N ARG A 148 -13.52 -16.20 13.65
CA ARG A 148 -14.99 -16.32 13.62
C ARG A 148 -15.65 -15.08 13.03
N PHE A 149 -15.13 -13.89 13.35
CA PHE A 149 -15.63 -12.62 12.83
C PHE A 149 -15.30 -12.47 11.34
N HIS A 150 -14.11 -12.87 10.90
CA HIS A 150 -13.68 -12.73 9.52
C HIS A 150 -14.54 -13.56 8.55
N ILE A 151 -14.99 -14.73 8.94
CA ILE A 151 -15.83 -15.57 8.06
C ILE A 151 -17.06 -14.82 7.56
N PRO A 152 -17.97 -14.32 8.41
CA PRO A 152 -19.12 -13.56 7.94
C PRO A 152 -18.76 -12.24 7.30
N THR A 153 -17.66 -11.60 7.72
CA THR A 153 -17.15 -10.36 7.11
C THR A 153 -16.77 -10.58 5.66
N TYR A 154 -16.04 -11.63 5.35
CA TYR A 154 -15.64 -11.94 3.97
C TYR A 154 -16.82 -12.34 3.10
N ILE A 155 -17.73 -13.13 3.63
CA ILE A 155 -18.97 -13.49 2.93
C ILE A 155 -19.79 -12.22 2.64
N GLY A 156 -19.99 -11.37 3.64
CA GLY A 156 -20.75 -10.12 3.49
C GLY A 156 -20.10 -9.16 2.48
N SER A 157 -18.78 -9.03 2.51
CA SER A 157 -18.03 -8.21 1.55
C SER A 157 -18.17 -8.74 0.12
N GLY A 158 -18.05 -10.05 -0.07
CA GLY A 158 -18.26 -10.69 -1.37
C GLY A 158 -19.68 -10.46 -1.91
N LEU A 159 -20.69 -10.63 -1.07
CA LEU A 159 -22.09 -10.37 -1.41
C LEU A 159 -22.36 -8.90 -1.71
N SER A 160 -21.56 -7.98 -1.14
CA SER A 160 -21.64 -6.54 -1.40
C SER A 160 -20.80 -6.10 -2.61
N GLY A 161 -20.27 -7.04 -3.39
CA GLY A 161 -19.47 -6.75 -4.58
C GLY A 161 -18.01 -6.39 -4.30
N GLN A 162 -17.51 -6.72 -3.11
CA GLN A 162 -16.11 -6.51 -2.69
C GLN A 162 -15.42 -7.86 -2.40
N PRO A 163 -15.13 -8.66 -3.44
CA PRO A 163 -14.63 -10.02 -3.25
C PRO A 163 -13.16 -10.09 -2.84
N ASN A 164 -12.40 -9.01 -3.06
CA ASN A 164 -10.97 -8.94 -2.76
C ASN A 164 -10.78 -8.33 -1.36
N ILE A 165 -10.98 -9.13 -0.35
CA ILE A 165 -10.78 -8.74 1.05
C ILE A 165 -9.87 -9.75 1.75
N CYS A 166 -9.00 -9.26 2.60
CA CYS A 166 -8.14 -10.08 3.45
C CYS A 166 -8.00 -9.47 4.85
N SER A 167 -7.37 -10.20 5.72
CA SER A 167 -6.96 -9.77 7.06
C SER A 167 -5.47 -9.93 7.23
N ASP A 168 -4.93 -9.32 8.26
CA ASP A 168 -3.58 -9.63 8.69
C ASP A 168 -3.48 -11.09 9.13
N ILE A 169 -2.35 -11.70 8.82
CA ILE A 169 -1.95 -12.99 9.38
C ILE A 169 -0.93 -12.66 10.46
N ASP A 170 -1.26 -12.93 11.69
CA ASP A 170 -0.41 -12.59 12.84
C ASP A 170 -0.31 -11.05 13.04
N GLY A 171 -1.45 -10.44 13.27
CA GLY A 171 -1.59 -9.01 13.55
C GLY A 171 -1.49 -8.67 15.04
#